data_2084fb422c945bdfeb898b4ef51d4bbd
#
_entry.id   2084fb422c945bdfeb898b4ef51d4bbd
#
_cell.length_a   1.000
_cell.length_b   1.000
_cell.length_c   1.000
_cell.angle_alpha   90.00
_cell.angle_beta   90.00
_cell.angle_gamma   90.00
#
_symmetry.space_group_name_H-M   'P 1'
#
loop_
_entity.id
_entity.type
_entity.pdbx_description
1 polymer ?
#
loop_
_entity_poly.entity_id
_entity_poly.type
_entity_poly.pdbx_seq_one_letter_code
_entity_poly.pdbx_strand_id
1 'polypeptide(L)'
;MIYVIRHGQTDLNKERKMQGRMGLPLNEYGIEQAQRLRDELKDINFDFVFSSPQERAVQTAEIVTGGHKATIDERLDVYDLGEADGVPISEMKMSGPLPDTTVYKGIEDQNCFVKRIFSFMNELENHYRKREMNILISGHRCTTGCIGAFFEGMPADGNILKLSSDTGYYKSYHFK
;
A
#
# COMPACT_ATOMS: atom_id res chain seq x y z
N MET A 1 8.37 -16.00 -1.10
CA MET A 1 8.44 -14.82 -0.19
C MET A 1 7.56 -13.70 -0.76
N ILE A 2 6.82 -12.98 0.09
CA ILE A 2 5.98 -11.84 -0.29
C ILE A 2 6.66 -10.57 0.21
N TYR A 3 6.98 -9.65 -0.69
CA TYR A 3 7.57 -8.35 -0.39
C TYR A 3 6.49 -7.29 -0.57
N VAL A 4 6.17 -6.56 0.48
CA VAL A 4 5.11 -5.55 0.50
C VAL A 4 5.73 -4.18 0.69
N ILE A 5 5.67 -3.35 -0.35
CA ILE A 5 6.26 -2.01 -0.34
C ILE A 5 5.18 -0.93 -0.26
N ARG A 6 5.44 0.12 0.51
CA ARG A 6 4.69 1.36 0.42
C ARG A 6 5.36 2.27 -0.61
N HIS A 7 4.56 2.86 -1.49
CA HIS A 7 5.04 3.81 -2.50
C HIS A 7 5.96 4.89 -1.91
N GLY A 8 6.85 5.42 -2.72
CA GLY A 8 7.72 6.54 -2.38
C GLY A 8 6.94 7.83 -2.10
N GLN A 9 7.63 8.85 -1.61
CA GLN A 9 7.02 10.15 -1.27
C GLN A 9 6.40 10.81 -2.50
N THR A 10 5.25 11.46 -2.29
CA THR A 10 4.62 12.41 -3.20
C THR A 10 4.62 13.80 -2.57
N ASP A 11 4.28 14.84 -3.33
CA ASP A 11 4.18 16.20 -2.77
C ASP A 11 3.06 16.30 -1.73
N LEU A 12 1.96 15.55 -1.86
CA LEU A 12 0.93 15.51 -0.82
C LEU A 12 1.46 14.91 0.50
N ASN A 13 2.32 13.90 0.43
CA ASN A 13 2.99 13.38 1.62
C ASN A 13 3.89 14.44 2.26
N LYS A 14 4.71 15.15 1.45
CA LYS A 14 5.60 16.21 1.89
C LYS A 14 4.84 17.35 2.55
N GLU A 15 3.71 17.73 1.97
CA GLU A 15 2.82 18.78 2.47
C GLU A 15 1.94 18.33 3.65
N ARG A 16 2.03 17.06 4.06
CA ARG A 16 1.21 16.47 5.13
C ARG A 16 -0.29 16.59 4.88
N LYS A 17 -0.70 16.29 3.67
CA LYS A 17 -2.10 16.17 3.26
C LYS A 17 -2.51 14.71 3.16
N MET A 18 -3.78 14.45 3.43
CA MET A 18 -4.37 13.14 3.17
C MET A 18 -4.31 12.84 1.68
N GLN A 19 -3.99 11.62 1.34
CA GLN A 19 -3.87 11.20 -0.05
C GLN A 19 -4.59 9.87 -0.26
N GLY A 20 -5.68 9.95 -0.96
CA GLY A 20 -6.46 8.83 -1.45
C GLY A 20 -6.32 8.66 -2.97
N ARG A 21 -7.45 8.49 -3.64
CA ARG A 21 -7.52 8.23 -5.09
C ARG A 21 -7.18 9.43 -5.96
N MET A 22 -7.28 10.65 -5.44
CA MET A 22 -6.83 11.88 -6.09
C MET A 22 -5.33 12.15 -5.86
N GLY A 23 -4.53 11.11 -5.82
CA GLY A 23 -3.13 11.21 -5.51
C GLY A 23 -2.26 11.73 -6.65
N LEU A 24 -1.04 12.13 -6.29
CA LEU A 24 0.00 12.61 -7.18
C LEU A 24 1.00 11.49 -7.49
N PRO A 25 1.79 11.63 -8.58
CA PRO A 25 2.94 10.76 -8.84
C PRO A 25 4.03 10.97 -7.77
N LEU A 26 5.08 10.14 -7.84
CA LEU A 26 6.26 10.31 -7.00
C LEU A 26 6.91 11.68 -7.27
N ASN A 27 7.36 12.34 -6.19
CA ASN A 27 8.28 13.47 -6.32
C ASN A 27 9.74 12.96 -6.42
N GLU A 28 10.71 13.85 -6.59
CA GLU A 28 12.12 13.50 -6.73
C GLU A 28 12.61 12.63 -5.57
N TYR A 29 12.28 12.99 -4.34
CA TYR A 29 12.65 12.20 -3.16
C TYR A 29 11.99 10.81 -3.15
N GLY A 30 10.74 10.70 -3.61
CA GLY A 30 10.06 9.41 -3.76
C GLY A 30 10.73 8.50 -4.79
N ILE A 31 11.23 9.08 -5.88
CA ILE A 31 12.04 8.35 -6.88
C ILE A 31 13.35 7.85 -6.25
N GLU A 32 14.05 8.69 -5.50
CA GLU A 32 15.28 8.30 -4.77
C GLU A 32 15.01 7.18 -3.75
N GLN A 33 13.86 7.23 -3.05
CA GLN A 33 13.44 6.17 -2.13
C GLN A 33 13.24 4.83 -2.88
N ALA A 34 12.59 4.86 -4.04
CA ALA A 34 12.38 3.68 -4.86
C ALA A 34 13.70 3.12 -5.43
N GLN A 35 14.63 3.99 -5.83
CA GLN A 35 15.97 3.58 -6.27
C GLN A 35 16.78 2.93 -5.16
N ARG A 36 16.71 3.44 -3.92
CA ARG A 36 17.30 2.78 -2.75
C ARG A 36 16.74 1.38 -2.53
N LEU A 37 15.41 1.23 -2.57
CA LEU A 37 14.80 -0.09 -2.46
C LEU A 37 15.25 -1.04 -3.57
N ARG A 38 15.42 -0.55 -4.78
CA ARG A 38 15.99 -1.34 -5.89
C ARG A 38 17.38 -1.86 -5.54
N ASP A 39 18.24 -1.01 -4.97
CA ASP A 39 19.59 -1.41 -4.59
C ASP A 39 19.57 -2.43 -3.44
N GLU A 40 18.67 -2.28 -2.47
CA GLU A 40 18.49 -3.22 -1.37
C GLU A 40 17.96 -4.58 -1.83
N LEU A 41 17.09 -4.60 -2.84
CA LEU A 41 16.42 -5.79 -3.34
C LEU A 41 17.02 -6.33 -4.65
N LYS A 42 18.18 -5.81 -5.08
CA LYS A 42 18.80 -6.12 -6.37
C LYS A 42 19.08 -7.61 -6.63
N ASP A 43 19.32 -8.37 -5.56
CA ASP A 43 19.63 -9.80 -5.62
C ASP A 43 18.36 -10.69 -5.59
N ILE A 44 17.17 -10.07 -5.52
CA ILE A 44 15.88 -10.74 -5.53
C ILE A 44 15.32 -10.75 -6.95
N ASN A 45 15.14 -11.93 -7.52
CA ASN A 45 14.36 -12.10 -8.74
C ASN A 45 12.88 -12.20 -8.37
N PHE A 46 12.07 -11.25 -8.79
CA PHE A 46 10.63 -11.26 -8.60
C PHE A 46 9.95 -12.04 -9.71
N ASP A 47 9.21 -13.09 -9.34
CA ASP A 47 8.41 -13.88 -10.28
C ASP A 47 7.13 -13.16 -10.68
N PHE A 48 6.55 -12.41 -9.75
CA PHE A 48 5.36 -11.58 -9.97
C PHE A 48 5.49 -10.23 -9.28
N VAL A 49 4.94 -9.22 -9.93
CA VAL A 49 4.88 -7.85 -9.44
C VAL A 49 3.44 -7.37 -9.55
N PHE A 50 2.82 -7.09 -8.42
CA PHE A 50 1.46 -6.54 -8.35
C PHE A 50 1.49 -5.11 -7.81
N SER A 51 0.56 -4.30 -8.27
CA SER A 51 0.43 -2.92 -7.80
C SER A 51 -1.02 -2.46 -7.70
N SER A 52 -1.26 -1.57 -6.75
CA SER A 52 -2.40 -0.66 -6.80
C SER A 52 -2.44 0.08 -8.14
N PRO A 53 -3.63 0.48 -8.65
CA PRO A 53 -3.75 1.26 -9.89
C PRO A 53 -3.20 2.68 -9.79
N GLN A 54 -2.92 3.19 -8.58
CA GLN A 54 -2.40 4.55 -8.40
C GLN A 54 -0.98 4.70 -8.96
N GLU A 55 -0.75 5.75 -9.74
CA GLU A 55 0.51 6.00 -10.45
C GLU A 55 1.73 5.92 -9.54
N ARG A 56 1.69 6.52 -8.34
CA ARG A 56 2.78 6.47 -7.36
C ARG A 56 3.17 5.07 -6.93
N ALA A 57 2.20 4.15 -6.84
CA ALA A 57 2.46 2.75 -6.49
C ALA A 57 3.05 1.99 -7.67
N VAL A 58 2.55 2.22 -8.88
CA VAL A 58 3.07 1.64 -10.13
C VAL A 58 4.50 2.10 -10.36
N GLN A 59 4.78 3.40 -10.30
CA GLN A 59 6.12 3.97 -10.45
C GLN A 59 7.10 3.35 -9.45
N THR A 60 6.70 3.21 -8.19
CA THR A 60 7.56 2.59 -7.17
C THR A 60 7.88 1.15 -7.53
N ALA A 61 6.88 0.34 -7.89
CA ALA A 61 7.08 -1.06 -8.27
C ALA A 61 8.02 -1.21 -9.48
N GLU A 62 7.81 -0.42 -10.52
CA GLU A 62 8.62 -0.47 -11.74
C GLU A 62 10.07 -0.02 -11.50
N ILE A 63 10.29 1.01 -10.69
CA ILE A 63 11.65 1.44 -10.33
C ILE A 63 12.35 0.35 -9.52
N VAL A 64 11.70 -0.17 -8.48
CA VAL A 64 12.26 -1.21 -7.60
C VAL A 64 12.66 -2.45 -8.37
N THR A 65 11.89 -2.85 -9.35
CA THR A 65 12.14 -4.06 -10.15
C THR A 65 12.97 -3.83 -11.41
N GLY A 66 13.45 -2.61 -11.63
CA GLY A 66 14.28 -2.28 -12.80
C GLY A 66 13.51 -2.25 -14.11
N GLY A 67 12.23 -1.88 -14.08
CA GLY A 67 11.39 -1.73 -15.27
C GLY A 67 10.46 -2.91 -15.54
N HIS A 68 10.34 -3.86 -14.61
CA HIS A 68 9.34 -4.93 -14.72
C HIS A 68 7.95 -4.34 -14.59
N LYS A 69 7.10 -4.53 -15.58
CA LYS A 69 5.72 -4.03 -15.56
C LYS A 69 4.91 -4.70 -14.46
N ALA A 70 4.29 -3.89 -13.61
CA ALA A 70 3.41 -4.39 -12.58
C ALA A 70 2.04 -4.82 -13.15
N THR A 71 1.53 -5.94 -12.65
CA THR A 71 0.14 -6.33 -12.85
C THR A 71 -0.73 -5.50 -11.90
N ILE A 72 -1.65 -4.75 -12.46
CA ILE A 72 -2.57 -3.90 -11.69
C ILE A 72 -3.71 -4.75 -11.15
N ASP A 73 -3.99 -4.60 -9.86
CA ASP A 73 -5.17 -5.20 -9.24
C ASP A 73 -5.93 -4.14 -8.43
N GLU A 74 -7.18 -3.89 -8.83
CA GLU A 74 -8.05 -2.88 -8.21
C GLU A 74 -8.31 -3.14 -6.72
N ARG A 75 -8.20 -4.38 -6.26
CA ARG A 75 -8.34 -4.73 -4.85
C ARG A 75 -7.22 -4.16 -3.99
N LEU A 76 -6.08 -3.80 -4.59
CA LEU A 76 -4.93 -3.17 -3.92
C LEU A 76 -5.04 -1.64 -3.87
N ASP A 77 -6.09 -1.05 -4.46
CA ASP A 77 -6.24 0.40 -4.48
C ASP A 77 -6.23 0.99 -3.07
N VAL A 78 -5.83 2.26 -3.01
CA VAL A 78 -5.80 3.03 -1.78
C VAL A 78 -7.19 3.08 -1.13
N TYR A 79 -7.22 3.28 0.18
CA TYR A 79 -8.45 3.56 0.92
C TYR A 79 -9.12 4.80 0.33
N ASP A 80 -10.39 4.67 -0.09
CA ASP A 80 -11.13 5.81 -0.61
C ASP A 80 -11.48 6.78 0.51
N LEU A 81 -10.90 7.96 0.45
CA LEU A 81 -11.07 9.00 1.47
C LEU A 81 -12.25 9.93 1.20
N GLY A 82 -12.94 9.76 0.05
CA GLY A 82 -14.04 10.64 -0.33
C GLY A 82 -13.67 12.12 -0.21
N GLU A 83 -14.49 12.90 0.47
CA GLU A 83 -14.26 14.35 0.68
C GLU A 83 -13.06 14.66 1.60
N ALA A 84 -12.50 13.68 2.30
CA ALA A 84 -11.30 13.86 3.12
C ALA A 84 -10.00 13.84 2.29
N ASP A 85 -10.06 13.47 1.00
CA ASP A 85 -8.90 13.43 0.12
C ASP A 85 -8.33 14.84 -0.11
N GLY A 86 -7.02 15.00 0.06
CA GLY A 86 -6.33 16.28 -0.09
C GLY A 86 -6.42 17.23 1.11
N VAL A 87 -7.19 16.90 2.15
CA VAL A 87 -7.31 17.74 3.35
C VAL A 87 -6.00 17.69 4.14
N PRO A 88 -5.48 18.84 4.64
CA PRO A 88 -4.33 18.85 5.52
C PRO A 88 -4.55 18.00 6.78
N ILE A 89 -3.58 17.19 7.15
CA ILE A 89 -3.69 16.29 8.33
C ILE A 89 -3.97 17.08 9.61
N SER A 90 -3.39 18.30 9.72
CA SER A 90 -3.61 19.20 10.87
C SER A 90 -5.05 19.70 11.00
N GLU A 91 -5.81 19.69 9.92
CA GLU A 91 -7.20 20.19 9.86
C GLU A 91 -8.20 19.04 9.84
N MET A 92 -7.71 17.79 9.74
CA MET A 92 -8.53 16.61 9.62
C MET A 92 -9.36 16.35 10.87
N LYS A 93 -10.66 16.17 10.69
CA LYS A 93 -11.54 15.64 11.74
C LYS A 93 -11.47 14.12 11.71
N MET A 94 -11.01 13.54 12.82
CA MET A 94 -10.80 12.11 12.96
C MET A 94 -11.80 11.49 13.90
N SER A 95 -12.20 10.24 13.60
CA SER A 95 -12.91 9.33 14.49
C SER A 95 -12.05 8.08 14.65
N GLY A 96 -11.28 8.03 15.73
CA GLY A 96 -10.24 7.00 15.89
C GLY A 96 -9.13 7.14 14.82
N PRO A 97 -8.72 6.04 14.16
CA PRO A 97 -7.63 6.07 13.16
C PRO A 97 -8.08 6.55 11.78
N LEU A 98 -9.38 6.77 11.58
CA LEU A 98 -9.96 7.12 10.28
C LEU A 98 -10.59 8.52 10.30
N PRO A 99 -10.73 9.17 9.13
CA PRO A 99 -11.50 10.40 9.02
C PRO A 99 -12.94 10.19 9.46
N ASP A 100 -13.53 11.22 10.08
CA ASP A 100 -14.88 11.17 10.60
C ASP A 100 -15.92 11.17 9.47
N THR A 101 -16.64 10.08 9.31
CA THR A 101 -17.66 9.88 8.28
C THR A 101 -18.91 10.75 8.46
N THR A 102 -19.08 11.35 9.63
CA THR A 102 -20.15 12.34 9.87
C THR A 102 -19.79 13.71 9.28
N VAL A 103 -18.50 13.98 9.10
CA VAL A 103 -17.96 15.23 8.53
C VAL A 103 -17.68 15.07 7.03
N TYR A 104 -17.03 13.97 6.64
CA TYR A 104 -16.63 13.72 5.25
C TYR A 104 -17.47 12.62 4.62
N LYS A 105 -18.04 12.88 3.46
CA LYS A 105 -18.84 11.91 2.71
C LYS A 105 -17.98 11.09 1.75
N GLY A 106 -18.50 9.94 1.34
CA GLY A 106 -17.87 9.11 0.32
C GLY A 106 -16.65 8.33 0.78
N ILE A 107 -16.39 8.26 2.09
CA ILE A 107 -15.31 7.45 2.65
C ILE A 107 -15.70 5.98 2.55
N GLU A 108 -14.75 5.15 2.10
CA GLU A 108 -14.92 3.70 2.02
C GLU A 108 -15.18 3.08 3.39
N ASP A 109 -16.09 2.12 3.46
CA ASP A 109 -16.29 1.31 4.66
C ASP A 109 -15.05 0.46 4.97
N GLN A 110 -14.58 0.47 6.23
CA GLN A 110 -13.36 -0.23 6.63
C GLN A 110 -13.46 -1.74 6.40
N ASN A 111 -14.62 -2.34 6.62
CA ASN A 111 -14.80 -3.77 6.42
C ASN A 111 -14.76 -4.11 4.92
N CYS A 112 -15.29 -3.25 4.06
CA CYS A 112 -15.20 -3.40 2.61
C CYS A 112 -13.75 -3.33 2.15
N PHE A 113 -12.98 -2.38 2.65
CA PHE A 113 -11.55 -2.26 2.38
C PHE A 113 -10.79 -3.54 2.78
N VAL A 114 -10.95 -3.99 4.02
CA VAL A 114 -10.28 -5.20 4.50
C VAL A 114 -10.68 -6.43 3.68
N LYS A 115 -11.96 -6.57 3.34
CA LYS A 115 -12.44 -7.71 2.54
C LYS A 115 -11.80 -7.75 1.15
N ARG A 116 -11.64 -6.61 0.46
CA ARG A 116 -11.04 -6.63 -0.88
C ARG A 116 -9.55 -6.96 -0.84
N ILE A 117 -8.79 -6.42 0.12
CA ILE A 117 -7.37 -6.76 0.30
C ILE A 117 -7.22 -8.25 0.67
N PHE A 118 -8.02 -8.75 1.61
CA PHE A 118 -7.98 -10.15 2.02
C PHE A 118 -8.39 -11.09 0.88
N SER A 119 -9.34 -10.69 0.02
CA SER A 119 -9.70 -11.45 -1.18
C SER A 119 -8.50 -11.63 -2.12
N PHE A 120 -7.74 -10.55 -2.36
CA PHE A 120 -6.51 -10.63 -3.14
C PHE A 120 -5.47 -11.54 -2.48
N MET A 121 -5.23 -11.40 -1.18
CA MET A 121 -4.24 -12.19 -0.45
C MET A 121 -4.60 -13.68 -0.38
N ASN A 122 -5.88 -14.02 -0.18
CA ASN A 122 -6.37 -15.39 -0.22
C ASN A 122 -6.17 -16.04 -1.60
N GLU A 123 -6.40 -15.29 -2.67
CA GLU A 123 -6.14 -15.77 -4.03
C GLU A 123 -4.66 -16.06 -4.24
N LEU A 124 -3.77 -15.15 -3.83
CA LEU A 124 -2.33 -15.38 -3.88
C LEU A 124 -1.92 -16.59 -3.06
N GLU A 125 -2.43 -16.73 -1.84
CA GLU A 125 -2.13 -17.88 -0.98
C GLU A 125 -2.55 -19.20 -1.65
N ASN A 126 -3.75 -19.27 -2.20
CA ASN A 126 -4.26 -20.45 -2.87
C ASN A 126 -3.40 -20.86 -4.07
N HIS A 127 -2.88 -19.89 -4.84
CA HIS A 127 -2.09 -20.16 -6.03
C HIS A 127 -0.62 -20.46 -5.72
N TYR A 128 -0.04 -19.80 -4.72
CA TYR A 128 1.43 -19.73 -4.57
C TYR A 128 1.97 -20.27 -3.24
N ARG A 129 1.14 -20.60 -2.24
CA ARG A 129 1.58 -21.06 -0.91
C ARG A 129 2.61 -22.20 -0.97
N LYS A 130 2.45 -23.14 -1.90
CA LYS A 130 3.31 -24.32 -2.05
C LYS A 130 4.46 -24.12 -3.04
N ARG A 131 4.71 -22.90 -3.50
CA ARG A 131 5.73 -22.58 -4.50
C ARG A 131 6.78 -21.67 -3.90
N GLU A 132 8.04 -21.93 -4.20
CA GLU A 132 9.13 -21.03 -3.87
C GLU A 132 9.17 -19.90 -4.91
N MET A 133 8.50 -18.80 -4.60
CA MET A 133 8.38 -17.63 -5.48
C MET A 133 8.57 -16.35 -4.69
N ASN A 134 9.12 -15.33 -5.34
CA ASN A 134 9.23 -13.98 -4.83
C ASN A 134 8.18 -13.10 -5.50
N ILE A 135 7.27 -12.56 -4.72
CA ILE A 135 6.17 -11.71 -5.19
C ILE A 135 6.33 -10.33 -4.56
N LEU A 136 6.34 -9.30 -5.40
CA LEU A 136 6.32 -7.90 -4.97
C LEU A 136 4.89 -7.38 -5.02
N ILE A 137 4.46 -6.69 -3.96
CA ILE A 137 3.18 -5.99 -3.90
C ILE A 137 3.45 -4.53 -3.54
N SER A 138 3.09 -3.62 -4.44
CA SER A 138 3.22 -2.17 -4.21
C SER A 138 1.87 -1.56 -3.89
N GLY A 139 1.83 -0.83 -2.78
CA GLY A 139 0.59 -0.21 -2.31
C GLY A 139 0.80 1.02 -1.45
N HIS A 140 -0.13 1.22 -0.54
CA HIS A 140 -0.29 2.42 0.27
C HIS A 140 -0.20 2.08 1.76
N ARG A 141 -0.20 3.10 2.62
CA ARG A 141 -0.13 2.90 4.07
C ARG A 141 -1.23 1.95 4.58
N CYS A 142 -2.47 2.16 4.16
CA CYS A 142 -3.58 1.30 4.57
C CYS A 142 -3.46 -0.09 3.96
N THR A 143 -3.08 -0.19 2.68
CA THR A 143 -2.93 -1.45 1.96
C THR A 143 -1.84 -2.31 2.61
N THR A 144 -0.65 -1.73 2.86
CA THR A 144 0.46 -2.44 3.51
C THR A 144 0.11 -2.87 4.93
N GLY A 145 -0.60 -2.02 5.68
CA GLY A 145 -1.08 -2.35 7.02
C GLY A 145 -2.12 -3.48 7.01
N CYS A 146 -3.03 -3.48 6.05
CA CYS A 146 -4.02 -4.54 5.89
C CYS A 146 -3.40 -5.88 5.47
N ILE A 147 -2.40 -5.86 4.59
CA ILE A 147 -1.61 -7.05 4.24
C ILE A 147 -0.85 -7.55 5.48
N GLY A 148 -0.26 -6.66 6.27
CA GLY A 148 0.34 -7.02 7.56
C GLY A 148 -0.67 -7.74 8.46
N ALA A 149 -1.90 -7.24 8.57
CA ALA A 149 -2.95 -7.88 9.36
C ALA A 149 -3.36 -9.27 8.83
N PHE A 150 -3.24 -9.51 7.53
CA PHE A 150 -3.47 -10.84 6.95
C PHE A 150 -2.46 -11.87 7.49
N PHE A 151 -1.20 -11.52 7.66
CA PHE A 151 -0.14 -12.41 8.13
C PHE A 151 0.01 -12.47 9.65
N GLU A 152 -0.15 -11.34 10.33
CA GLU A 152 0.12 -11.18 11.77
C GLU A 152 -1.15 -11.21 12.63
N GLY A 153 -2.33 -11.10 12.00
CA GLY A 153 -3.61 -10.95 12.67
C GLY A 153 -4.02 -9.49 12.84
N MET A 154 -5.32 -9.26 12.98
CA MET A 154 -5.87 -7.90 13.21
C MET A 154 -5.42 -7.38 14.58
N PRO A 155 -4.92 -6.13 14.66
CA PRO A 155 -4.67 -5.49 15.94
C PRO A 155 -5.93 -5.44 16.82
N ALA A 156 -5.77 -5.59 18.14
CA ALA A 156 -6.89 -5.65 19.08
C ALA A 156 -7.82 -4.40 19.02
N ASP A 157 -7.25 -3.25 18.66
CA ASP A 157 -7.99 -1.99 18.48
C ASP A 157 -8.47 -1.76 17.03
N GLY A 158 -8.28 -2.74 16.14
CA GLY A 158 -8.65 -2.66 14.73
C GLY A 158 -7.79 -1.71 13.89
N ASN A 159 -6.76 -1.09 14.46
CA ASN A 159 -5.93 -0.11 13.77
C ASN A 159 -4.83 -0.78 12.91
N ILE A 160 -5.19 -1.15 11.68
CA ILE A 160 -4.26 -1.76 10.71
C ILE A 160 -3.03 -0.88 10.39
N LEU A 161 -3.12 0.44 10.59
CA LEU A 161 -2.00 1.35 10.30
C LEU A 161 -0.77 1.07 11.18
N LYS A 162 -0.94 0.41 12.32
CA LYS A 162 0.16 -0.04 13.18
C LYS A 162 1.08 -1.06 12.50
N LEU A 163 0.56 -1.80 11.53
CA LEU A 163 1.28 -2.80 10.75
C LEU A 163 1.81 -2.28 9.42
N SER A 164 1.56 -1.00 9.11
CA SER A 164 2.01 -0.36 7.87
C SER A 164 3.53 -0.10 7.85
N SER A 165 4.01 0.32 6.66
CA SER A 165 5.38 0.81 6.46
C SER A 165 5.38 2.32 6.19
N ASP A 166 6.54 2.96 6.37
CA ASP A 166 6.76 4.33 5.90
C ASP A 166 6.97 4.35 4.37
N THR A 167 6.91 5.56 3.77
CA THR A 167 7.14 5.71 2.32
C THR A 167 8.53 5.22 1.94
N GLY A 168 8.61 4.41 0.89
CA GLY A 168 9.87 3.87 0.40
C GLY A 168 10.48 2.80 1.32
N TYR A 169 9.67 2.12 2.12
CA TYR A 169 10.06 0.96 2.91
C TYR A 169 9.24 -0.26 2.54
N TYR A 170 9.75 -1.44 2.89
CA TYR A 170 9.07 -2.70 2.67
C TYR A 170 9.06 -3.59 3.92
N LYS A 171 8.16 -4.55 3.91
CA LYS A 171 8.13 -5.70 4.83
C LYS A 171 8.07 -6.97 4.00
N SER A 172 8.57 -8.06 4.55
CA SER A 172 8.50 -9.37 3.91
C SER A 172 7.74 -10.37 4.76
N TYR A 173 6.99 -11.23 4.09
CA TYR A 173 6.16 -12.26 4.68
C TYR A 173 6.30 -13.57 3.90
N HIS A 174 5.83 -14.66 4.48
CA HIS A 174 5.67 -15.94 3.77
C HIS A 174 4.37 -16.59 4.20
N PHE A 175 3.73 -17.28 3.27
CA PHE A 175 2.57 -18.10 3.59
C PHE A 175 3.00 -19.29 4.44
N LYS A 176 2.22 -19.61 5.48
CA LYS A 176 2.49 -20.72 6.42
C LYS A 176 2.02 -22.07 5.87
#